data_425c7884cdd207b638e6576dbf848c85
#
_entry.id   425c7884cdd207b638e6576dbf848c85
#
_cell.length_a   1.000
_cell.length_b   1.000
_cell.length_c   1.000
_cell.angle_alpha   90.00
_cell.angle_beta   90.00
_cell.angle_gamma   90.00
#
_symmetry.space_group_name_H-M   'P 1'
#
loop_
_entity.id
_entity.type
_entity.pdbx_description
1 polymer ?
#
loop_
_entity_poly.entity_id
_entity_poly.type
_entity_poly.pdbx_seq_one_letter_code
_entity_poly.pdbx_strand_id
1 'polypeptide(L)'
;MFDFREEIRRQKRKRAWAVSILAAGGMLVGTAIGIVGINWSSFAASAQEAPRHTFAVCGVVRRTCVVDGDTIWLEGVKIRIADIDTPEISQPQCDAEYALGIRARDRLVILLNEDEFSLAPIGSRDEDQYGRKLRVIMRSGRSLGDQLVSEGLARTWTGRREPWC
;
A
#
# COMPACT_ATOMS: atom_id res chain seq x y z
N MET A 1 -20.95 -12.08 -3.14
CA MET A 1 -20.33 -11.10 -4.04
C MET A 1 -20.21 -9.79 -3.25
N PHE A 2 -19.06 -9.59 -2.59
CA PHE A 2 -18.84 -8.42 -1.72
C PHE A 2 -18.46 -7.24 -2.61
N ASP A 3 -19.25 -6.17 -2.56
CA ASP A 3 -19.00 -4.96 -3.37
C ASP A 3 -18.01 -4.03 -2.64
N PHE A 4 -16.75 -4.11 -3.05
CA PHE A 4 -15.64 -3.30 -2.58
C PHE A 4 -15.89 -1.77 -2.73
N ARG A 5 -16.76 -1.36 -3.66
CA ARG A 5 -17.14 0.05 -3.86
C ARG A 5 -18.03 0.57 -2.71
N GLU A 6 -18.76 -0.29 -2.03
CA GLU A 6 -19.58 0.08 -0.86
C GLU A 6 -18.72 0.37 0.39
N GLU A 7 -17.64 -0.39 0.59
CA GLU A 7 -16.74 -0.22 1.74
C GLU A 7 -15.99 1.12 1.69
N ILE A 8 -15.53 1.52 0.50
CA ILE A 8 -14.89 2.83 0.27
C ILE A 8 -15.90 3.96 0.50
N ARG A 9 -17.16 3.80 0.12
CA ARG A 9 -18.23 4.80 0.38
C ARG A 9 -18.56 4.91 1.87
N ARG A 10 -18.56 3.82 2.62
CA ARG A 10 -18.78 3.81 4.08
C ARG A 10 -17.65 4.53 4.83
N GLN A 11 -16.39 4.32 4.45
CA GLN A 11 -15.25 5.03 5.05
C GLN A 11 -15.30 6.54 4.76
N LYS A 12 -15.65 6.95 3.53
CA LYS A 12 -15.82 8.37 3.19
C LYS A 12 -16.96 9.03 3.98
N ARG A 13 -18.09 8.34 4.19
CA ARG A 13 -19.19 8.85 5.02
C ARG A 13 -18.79 9.01 6.49
N LYS A 14 -18.05 8.07 7.08
CA LYS A 14 -17.59 8.19 8.48
C LYS A 14 -16.65 9.37 8.68
N ARG A 15 -15.79 9.70 7.70
CA ARG A 15 -14.93 10.90 7.76
C ARG A 15 -15.69 12.20 7.59
N ALA A 16 -16.73 12.24 6.76
CA ALA A 16 -17.55 13.44 6.58
C ALA A 16 -18.39 13.78 7.83
N TRP A 17 -18.85 12.78 8.58
CA TRP A 17 -19.62 12.99 9.83
C TRP A 17 -18.76 13.50 10.98
N ALA A 18 -17.49 13.12 11.06
CA ALA A 18 -16.59 13.59 12.10
C ALA A 18 -16.23 15.08 11.98
N VAL A 19 -16.30 15.66 10.80
CA VAL A 19 -15.99 17.08 10.57
C VAL A 19 -17.19 17.99 10.85
N SER A 20 -18.43 17.47 10.75
CA SER A 20 -19.65 18.27 10.91
C SER A 20 -20.10 18.50 12.36
N ILE A 21 -19.57 17.77 13.33
CA ILE A 21 -20.00 17.89 14.74
C ILE A 21 -19.25 19.02 15.49
N LEU A 22 -18.17 19.58 14.94
CA LEU A 22 -17.40 20.64 15.58
C LEU A 22 -17.83 22.08 15.22
N ALA A 23 -18.84 22.26 14.38
CA ALA A 23 -19.27 23.58 13.90
C ALA A 23 -20.56 24.14 14.54
N ALA A 24 -21.20 23.45 15.48
CA ALA A 24 -22.51 23.81 15.99
C ALA A 24 -22.59 24.08 17.51
N GLY A 25 -21.52 24.54 18.12
CA GLY A 25 -21.51 24.81 19.57
C GLY A 25 -20.75 26.06 19.97
N GLY A 26 -21.28 27.24 19.65
CA GLY A 26 -20.58 28.45 20.06
C GLY A 26 -21.20 29.76 19.70
N MET A 27 -22.43 29.99 20.17
CA MET A 27 -22.98 31.35 20.28
C MET A 27 -23.92 31.41 21.49
N LEU A 28 -23.46 32.03 22.53
CA LEU A 28 -24.13 32.92 23.45
C LEU A 28 -23.37 32.94 24.80
N VAL A 29 -22.76 34.00 25.14
CA VAL A 29 -22.83 34.80 26.35
C VAL A 29 -21.67 35.80 26.32
N GLY A 30 -22.05 37.05 26.29
CA GLY A 30 -21.16 38.18 26.18
C GLY A 30 -20.56 38.64 27.50
N THR A 31 -19.69 39.60 27.32
CA THR A 31 -19.19 40.64 28.20
C THR A 31 -18.21 40.29 29.31
N ALA A 32 -17.11 40.93 29.16
CA ALA A 32 -16.21 41.53 30.11
C ALA A 32 -14.84 40.90 30.33
N ILE A 33 -13.87 41.64 29.82
CA ILE A 33 -12.56 41.96 30.46
C ILE A 33 -11.49 40.86 30.50
N GLY A 34 -10.38 41.25 29.91
CA GLY A 34 -9.11 40.57 30.10
C GLY A 34 -8.42 40.22 28.80
N ILE A 35 -7.61 41.17 28.32
CA ILE A 35 -6.58 40.85 27.31
C ILE A 35 -5.56 39.97 28.02
N VAL A 36 -5.88 38.68 28.14
CA VAL A 36 -4.87 37.66 28.33
C VAL A 36 -4.46 37.29 26.92
N GLY A 37 -3.28 37.70 26.53
CA GLY A 37 -2.65 37.27 25.29
C GLY A 37 -2.61 35.75 25.26
N ILE A 38 -3.59 35.14 24.64
CA ILE A 38 -3.54 33.73 24.29
C ILE A 38 -2.50 33.65 23.18
N ASN A 39 -1.26 33.38 23.61
CA ASN A 39 -0.23 32.88 22.74
C ASN A 39 -0.79 31.61 22.06
N TRP A 40 -1.36 31.77 20.89
CA TRP A 40 -1.56 30.66 19.97
C TRP A 40 -0.21 30.27 19.37
N SER A 41 0.76 30.09 20.27
CA SER A 41 2.01 29.44 19.93
C SER A 41 1.69 28.00 19.60
N SER A 42 1.51 27.74 18.30
CA SER A 42 2.04 26.56 17.63
C SER A 42 1.79 25.24 18.36
N PHE A 43 0.55 24.76 18.39
CA PHE A 43 0.36 23.33 18.21
C PHE A 43 0.57 23.03 16.72
N ALA A 44 1.77 23.24 16.24
CA ALA A 44 2.26 22.46 15.13
C ALA A 44 2.29 21.02 15.68
N ALA A 45 1.20 20.29 15.51
CA ALA A 45 1.24 18.84 15.60
C ALA A 45 2.35 18.45 14.64
N SER A 46 3.50 18.07 15.19
CA SER A 46 4.52 17.39 14.41
C SER A 46 3.82 16.20 13.80
N ALA A 47 3.51 16.31 12.53
CA ALA A 47 3.11 15.16 11.73
C ALA A 47 4.25 14.17 11.93
N GLN A 48 4.01 13.17 12.76
CA GLN A 48 4.93 12.07 12.96
C GLN A 48 4.98 11.40 11.59
N GLU A 49 6.03 11.73 10.82
CA GLU A 49 6.27 11.08 9.54
C GLU A 49 6.31 9.58 9.82
N ALA A 50 5.36 8.84 9.24
CA ALA A 50 5.36 7.39 9.35
C ALA A 50 6.74 6.88 8.86
N PRO A 51 7.34 5.88 9.49
CA PRO A 51 8.67 5.42 9.14
C PRO A 51 8.69 5.00 7.68
N ARG A 52 9.43 5.73 6.85
CA ARG A 52 9.62 5.38 5.45
C ARG A 52 10.47 4.12 5.39
N HIS A 53 9.88 3.03 4.95
CA HIS A 53 10.63 1.81 4.69
C HIS A 53 11.50 2.00 3.46
N THR A 54 12.78 1.63 3.55
CA THR A 54 13.67 1.58 2.39
C THR A 54 13.77 0.15 1.89
N PHE A 55 13.35 -0.08 0.67
CA PHE A 55 13.40 -1.37 0.01
C PHE A 55 14.65 -1.50 -0.87
N ALA A 56 15.26 -2.67 -0.84
CA ALA A 56 16.30 -3.12 -1.76
C ALA A 56 15.94 -4.51 -2.26
N VAL A 57 16.68 -5.03 -3.24
CA VAL A 57 16.58 -6.44 -3.61
C VAL A 57 17.04 -7.30 -2.43
N CYS A 58 16.33 -8.40 -2.15
CA CYS A 58 16.65 -9.28 -1.03
C CYS A 58 18.02 -9.91 -1.16
N GLY A 59 18.80 -9.80 -0.10
CA GLY A 59 20.03 -10.55 0.11
C GLY A 59 19.83 -11.74 1.06
N VAL A 60 20.83 -12.02 1.88
CA VAL A 60 20.81 -13.10 2.88
C VAL A 60 19.82 -12.78 3.99
N VAL A 61 19.79 -11.53 4.46
CA VAL A 61 18.86 -11.06 5.49
C VAL A 61 17.57 -10.57 4.80
N ARG A 62 16.44 -11.22 5.13
CA ARG A 62 15.14 -10.93 4.53
C ARG A 62 14.22 -10.27 5.55
N ARG A 63 14.32 -8.95 5.67
CA ARG A 63 13.49 -8.19 6.61
C ARG A 63 12.58 -7.17 5.92
N THR A 64 13.15 -6.27 5.10
CA THR A 64 12.43 -5.30 4.29
C THR A 64 13.13 -5.25 2.94
N CYS A 65 12.62 -6.00 1.97
CA CYS A 65 13.25 -6.17 0.67
C CYS A 65 12.30 -6.80 -0.35
N VAL A 66 12.64 -6.71 -1.62
CA VAL A 66 11.90 -7.29 -2.75
C VAL A 66 12.56 -8.61 -3.19
N VAL A 67 11.79 -9.68 -3.24
CA VAL A 67 12.25 -11.01 -3.70
C VAL A 67 12.18 -11.09 -5.22
N ASP A 68 10.99 -10.81 -5.76
CA ASP A 68 10.62 -10.80 -7.18
C ASP A 68 9.53 -9.75 -7.42
N GLY A 69 8.96 -9.71 -8.62
CA GLY A 69 8.01 -8.67 -8.99
C GLY A 69 6.68 -8.70 -8.22
N ASP A 70 6.38 -9.77 -7.51
CA ASP A 70 5.13 -9.91 -6.74
C ASP A 70 5.29 -10.41 -5.30
N THR A 71 6.52 -10.50 -4.82
CA THR A 71 6.81 -10.99 -3.46
C THR A 71 7.81 -10.08 -2.75
N ILE A 72 7.41 -9.58 -1.59
CA ILE A 72 8.24 -8.72 -0.74
C ILE A 72 8.35 -9.28 0.68
N TRP A 73 9.36 -8.80 1.41
CA TRP A 73 9.40 -8.84 2.87
C TRP A 73 9.22 -7.43 3.40
N LEU A 74 8.36 -7.28 4.38
CA LEU A 74 8.15 -6.03 5.10
C LEU A 74 8.19 -6.35 6.59
N GLU A 75 9.19 -5.79 7.29
CA GLU A 75 9.41 -5.98 8.74
C GLU A 75 9.45 -7.46 9.17
N GLY A 76 9.94 -8.34 8.32
CA GLY A 76 10.02 -9.78 8.59
C GLY A 76 8.76 -10.58 8.23
N VAL A 77 7.73 -9.91 7.69
CA VAL A 77 6.53 -10.56 7.15
C VAL A 77 6.68 -10.75 5.65
N LYS A 78 6.51 -11.99 5.16
CA LYS A 78 6.51 -12.29 3.72
C LYS A 78 5.15 -12.01 3.12
N ILE A 79 5.09 -11.17 2.09
CA ILE A 79 3.87 -10.71 1.45
C ILE A 79 3.89 -11.10 -0.03
N ARG A 80 2.81 -11.69 -0.50
CA ARG A 80 2.48 -11.90 -1.92
C ARG A 80 1.55 -10.77 -2.36
N ILE A 81 1.95 -10.03 -3.40
CA ILE A 81 1.09 -9.04 -4.05
C ILE A 81 0.05 -9.84 -4.85
N ALA A 82 -1.19 -9.84 -4.39
CA ALA A 82 -2.16 -10.88 -4.73
C ALA A 82 -3.06 -10.56 -5.92
N ASP A 83 -3.03 -9.34 -6.42
CA ASP A 83 -3.77 -8.86 -7.59
C ASP A 83 -3.02 -9.04 -8.92
N ILE A 84 -1.72 -9.45 -8.86
CA ILE A 84 -0.88 -9.62 -10.04
C ILE A 84 -0.16 -10.96 -10.06
N ASP A 85 0.35 -11.32 -11.23
CA ASP A 85 1.35 -12.36 -11.48
C ASP A 85 2.52 -11.75 -12.25
N THR A 86 3.74 -12.08 -11.84
CA THR A 86 4.97 -11.62 -12.49
C THR A 86 5.82 -12.78 -12.97
N PRO A 87 6.70 -12.55 -13.97
CA PRO A 87 7.63 -13.59 -14.43
C PRO A 87 8.53 -14.08 -13.30
N GLU A 88 8.82 -15.37 -13.31
CA GLU A 88 9.66 -16.02 -12.31
C GLU A 88 11.14 -15.69 -12.50
N ILE A 89 11.83 -15.47 -11.36
CA ILE A 89 13.27 -15.24 -11.34
C ILE A 89 14.02 -16.51 -10.89
N SER A 90 13.47 -17.21 -9.90
CA SER A 90 14.14 -18.35 -9.27
C SER A 90 14.06 -19.62 -10.12
N GLN A 91 12.99 -19.82 -10.87
CA GLN A 91 12.76 -20.98 -11.73
C GLN A 91 12.07 -20.55 -13.03
N PRO A 92 12.72 -19.70 -13.84
CA PRO A 92 12.18 -19.24 -15.10
C PRO A 92 12.16 -20.38 -16.12
N GLN A 93 11.16 -20.39 -17.01
CA GLN A 93 11.06 -21.39 -18.07
C GLN A 93 11.90 -21.03 -19.30
N CYS A 94 12.29 -19.77 -19.45
CA CYS A 94 13.16 -19.28 -20.50
C CYS A 94 13.88 -17.98 -20.09
N ASP A 95 14.92 -17.62 -20.86
CA ASP A 95 15.71 -16.41 -20.61
C ASP A 95 14.86 -15.12 -20.70
N ALA A 96 13.85 -15.10 -21.55
CA ALA A 96 12.95 -13.96 -21.69
C ALA A 96 12.11 -13.75 -20.42
N GLU A 97 11.61 -14.81 -19.81
CA GLU A 97 10.91 -14.76 -18.54
C GLU A 97 11.84 -14.26 -17.43
N TYR A 98 13.03 -14.81 -17.31
CA TYR A 98 14.02 -14.36 -16.35
C TYR A 98 14.32 -12.85 -16.46
N ALA A 99 14.62 -12.39 -17.68
CA ALA A 99 14.94 -11.00 -17.94
C ALA A 99 13.76 -10.05 -17.59
N LEU A 100 12.54 -10.47 -17.91
CA LEU A 100 11.34 -9.71 -17.58
C LEU A 100 11.08 -9.69 -16.06
N GLY A 101 11.29 -10.82 -15.38
CA GLY A 101 11.17 -10.93 -13.91
C GLY A 101 12.13 -10.01 -13.17
N ILE A 102 13.39 -9.94 -13.62
CA ILE A 102 14.38 -8.99 -13.09
C ILE A 102 13.88 -7.55 -13.22
N ARG A 103 13.36 -7.17 -14.40
CA ARG A 103 12.81 -5.82 -14.63
C ARG A 103 11.60 -5.52 -13.73
N ALA A 104 10.70 -6.50 -13.57
CA ALA A 104 9.54 -6.37 -12.69
C ALA A 104 9.95 -6.14 -11.23
N ARG A 105 10.91 -6.94 -10.74
CA ARG A 105 11.48 -6.80 -9.39
C ARG A 105 12.11 -5.42 -9.19
N ASP A 106 12.98 -5.00 -10.09
CA ASP A 106 13.71 -3.74 -9.97
C ASP A 106 12.74 -2.54 -10.05
N ARG A 107 11.71 -2.63 -10.87
CA ARG A 107 10.67 -1.62 -10.94
C ARG A 107 9.84 -1.57 -9.66
N LEU A 108 9.52 -2.72 -9.06
CA LEU A 108 8.82 -2.76 -7.77
C LEU A 108 9.64 -2.11 -6.65
N VAL A 109 10.97 -2.31 -6.62
CA VAL A 109 11.87 -1.60 -5.68
C VAL A 109 11.73 -0.09 -5.83
N ILE A 110 11.73 0.42 -7.05
CA ILE A 110 11.55 1.86 -7.31
C ILE A 110 10.19 2.32 -6.80
N LEU A 111 9.12 1.63 -7.19
CA LEU A 111 7.76 1.98 -6.80
C LEU A 111 7.57 2.03 -5.27
N LEU A 112 8.12 1.07 -4.54
CA LEU A 112 8.01 1.01 -3.09
C LEU A 112 8.76 2.14 -2.37
N ASN A 113 9.79 2.69 -3.01
CA ASN A 113 10.63 3.78 -2.45
C ASN A 113 10.18 5.18 -2.89
N GLU A 114 9.28 5.32 -3.86
CA GLU A 114 8.83 6.63 -4.37
C GLU A 114 8.04 7.41 -3.31
N ASP A 115 7.11 6.75 -2.61
CA ASP A 115 6.24 7.40 -1.63
C ASP A 115 5.58 6.35 -0.72
N GLU A 116 4.88 6.80 0.32
CA GLU A 116 4.14 5.95 1.24
C GLU A 116 3.08 5.10 0.51
N PHE A 117 2.85 3.91 1.02
CA PHE A 117 1.83 2.99 0.54
C PHE A 117 1.09 2.35 1.72
N SER A 118 -0.03 1.73 1.43
CA SER A 118 -0.79 0.91 2.36
C SER A 118 -0.98 -0.50 1.83
N LEU A 119 -1.19 -1.44 2.74
CA LEU A 119 -1.51 -2.82 2.41
C LEU A 119 -3.00 -3.06 2.61
N ALA A 120 -3.68 -3.49 1.55
CA ALA A 120 -5.09 -3.85 1.59
C ALA A 120 -5.25 -5.37 1.48
N PRO A 121 -6.15 -6.01 2.26
CA PRO A 121 -6.48 -7.41 2.07
C PRO A 121 -7.22 -7.61 0.73
N ILE A 122 -7.11 -8.82 0.17
CA ILE A 122 -7.85 -9.22 -1.02
C ILE A 122 -8.63 -10.51 -0.76
N GLY A 123 -9.94 -10.48 -1.06
CA GLY A 123 -10.82 -11.62 -0.80
C GLY A 123 -10.94 -11.96 0.69
N SER A 124 -11.22 -13.25 0.98
CA SER A 124 -11.42 -13.74 2.36
C SER A 124 -10.21 -14.47 2.93
N ARG A 125 -9.21 -14.80 2.11
CA ARG A 125 -8.00 -15.49 2.53
C ARG A 125 -6.92 -14.49 2.94
N ASP A 126 -6.37 -14.66 4.14
CA ASP A 126 -5.29 -13.81 4.65
C ASP A 126 -3.90 -14.29 4.19
N GLU A 127 -3.75 -15.61 4.00
CA GLU A 127 -2.48 -16.25 3.64
C GLU A 127 -2.66 -17.27 2.51
N ASP A 128 -1.59 -17.51 1.77
CA ASP A 128 -1.52 -18.61 0.82
C ASP A 128 -1.02 -19.90 1.47
N GLN A 129 -0.93 -20.98 0.69
CA GLN A 129 -0.45 -22.29 1.16
C GLN A 129 1.03 -22.29 1.61
N TYR A 130 1.79 -21.25 1.30
CA TYR A 130 3.20 -21.08 1.68
C TYR A 130 3.38 -20.14 2.88
N GLY A 131 2.29 -19.69 3.52
CA GLY A 131 2.29 -18.77 4.65
C GLY A 131 2.63 -17.33 4.29
N ARG A 132 2.51 -16.93 3.00
CA ARG A 132 2.69 -15.55 2.59
C ARG A 132 1.38 -14.79 2.80
N LYS A 133 1.45 -13.59 3.38
CA LYS A 133 0.28 -12.70 3.49
C LYS A 133 -0.15 -12.23 2.10
N LEU A 134 -1.45 -12.34 1.80
CA LEU A 134 -2.04 -11.90 0.54
C LEU A 134 -2.47 -10.45 0.67
N ARG A 135 -1.80 -9.53 -0.02
CA ARG A 135 -2.10 -8.09 0.03
C ARG A 135 -2.04 -7.45 -1.35
N VAL A 136 -2.80 -6.39 -1.50
CA VAL A 136 -2.65 -5.42 -2.58
C VAL A 136 -1.90 -4.23 -2.02
N ILE A 137 -0.88 -3.75 -2.72
CA ILE A 137 -0.13 -2.56 -2.32
C ILE A 137 -0.80 -1.36 -2.97
N MET A 138 -1.30 -0.44 -2.14
CA MET A 138 -2.10 0.69 -2.58
C MET A 138 -1.37 2.01 -2.33
N ARG A 139 -1.34 2.89 -3.31
CA ARG A 139 -0.89 4.29 -3.19
C ARG A 139 -1.93 5.21 -3.80
N SER A 140 -2.38 6.21 -3.02
CA SER A 140 -3.37 7.20 -3.48
C SER A 140 -4.62 6.57 -4.13
N GLY A 141 -5.06 5.41 -3.61
CA GLY A 141 -6.24 4.69 -4.10
C GLY A 141 -6.01 3.84 -5.35
N ARG A 142 -4.77 3.68 -5.82
CA ARG A 142 -4.40 2.83 -6.98
C ARG A 142 -3.50 1.69 -6.53
N SER A 143 -3.59 0.54 -7.19
CA SER A 143 -2.68 -0.58 -6.98
C SER A 143 -1.33 -0.29 -7.64
N LEU A 144 -0.23 -0.58 -6.93
CA LEU A 144 1.11 -0.62 -7.53
C LEU A 144 1.24 -1.84 -8.46
N GLY A 145 0.48 -2.91 -8.20
CA GLY A 145 0.38 -4.05 -9.11
C GLY A 145 -0.20 -3.64 -10.46
N ASP A 146 -1.30 -2.87 -10.47
CA ASP A 146 -1.87 -2.34 -11.71
C ASP A 146 -0.88 -1.47 -12.49
N GLN A 147 0.00 -0.77 -11.80
CA GLN A 147 1.05 0.00 -12.46
C GLN A 147 2.05 -0.92 -13.17
N LEU A 148 2.51 -1.99 -12.52
CA LEU A 148 3.37 -3.00 -13.16
C LEU A 148 2.68 -3.66 -14.36
N VAL A 149 1.37 -3.92 -14.28
CA VAL A 149 0.58 -4.45 -15.40
C VAL A 149 0.56 -3.46 -16.57
N SER A 150 0.32 -2.18 -16.31
CA SER A 150 0.30 -1.14 -17.35
C SER A 150 1.66 -0.95 -18.04
N GLU A 151 2.75 -1.23 -17.32
CA GLU A 151 4.12 -1.19 -17.82
C GLU A 151 4.55 -2.49 -18.54
N GLY A 152 3.67 -3.50 -18.60
CA GLY A 152 3.94 -4.80 -19.23
C GLY A 152 4.92 -5.68 -18.42
N LEU A 153 5.07 -5.42 -17.13
CA LEU A 153 5.96 -6.12 -16.22
C LEU A 153 5.23 -7.17 -15.37
N ALA A 154 3.90 -7.15 -15.38
CA ALA A 154 3.03 -8.08 -14.68
C ALA A 154 1.77 -8.34 -15.51
N ARG A 155 0.98 -9.32 -15.08
CA ARG A 155 -0.40 -9.57 -15.54
C ARG A 155 -1.33 -9.50 -14.36
N THR A 156 -2.58 -9.10 -14.58
CA THR A 156 -3.61 -9.19 -13.54
C THR A 156 -3.84 -10.66 -13.18
N TRP A 157 -3.86 -10.96 -11.87
CA TRP A 157 -4.10 -12.32 -11.39
C TRP A 157 -5.52 -12.78 -11.66
N THR A 158 -5.67 -13.86 -12.43
CA THR A 158 -6.97 -14.45 -12.81
C THR A 158 -7.30 -15.74 -12.06
N GLY A 159 -6.49 -16.10 -11.04
CA GLY A 159 -6.65 -17.35 -10.28
C GLY A 159 -5.75 -18.48 -10.75
N ARG A 160 -5.04 -18.33 -11.86
CA ARG A 160 -4.06 -19.30 -12.39
C ARG A 160 -2.88 -18.59 -13.01
N ARG A 161 -1.74 -19.27 -13.06
CA ARG A 161 -0.59 -18.81 -13.80
C ARG A 161 -0.75 -19.09 -15.31
N GLU A 162 -0.37 -18.11 -16.10
CA GLU A 162 -0.24 -18.22 -17.54
C GLU A 162 1.27 -18.27 -17.90
N PRO A 163 1.68 -19.06 -18.90
CA PRO A 163 3.08 -19.13 -19.33
C PRO A 163 3.62 -17.77 -19.77
N TRP A 164 4.86 -17.47 -19.39
CA TRP A 164 5.58 -16.24 -19.79
C TRP A 164 6.44 -16.44 -21.04
N CYS A 165 6.61 -17.71 -21.42
CA CYS A 165 7.29 -18.14 -22.65
C CYS A 165 6.24 -18.64 -23.72
#